data_996b872e7440d772b21a21d9a106ee9e
#
_entry.id   996b872e7440d772b21a21d9a106ee9e
#
_cell.length_a   1.000
_cell.length_b   1.000
_cell.length_c   1.000
_cell.angle_alpha   90.00
_cell.angle_beta   90.00
_cell.angle_gamma   90.00
#
_symmetry.space_group_name_H-M   'P 1'
#
loop_
_entity.id
_entity.type
_entity.pdbx_description
1 polymer ?
#
loop_
_entity_poly.entity_id
_entity_poly.type
_entity_poly.pdbx_seq_one_letter_code
_entity_poly.pdbx_strand_id
1 'polypeptide(L)'
;WLVPERAGPGPSDGSSLVWLYHSHVHAPKDSNAGLIGAMIITAKGKTRPDGSPTDVDREFVTLFNIYNENQSWYFDINMKTYLRATNRVDTNDLFFIESNMKHTINGYLFANMPLMTMKQGERVRWYLLGMGSETDLHTAHWHGNTVLFHGHRTDVVELLPASMKVADMLADNPGT
;
A
#
# COMPACT_ATOMS: atom_id res chain seq x y z
N TRP A 1 7.17 -18.37 7.99
CA TRP A 1 8.25 -17.90 7.13
C TRP A 1 9.52 -17.73 7.96
N LEU A 2 10.67 -18.12 7.41
CA LEU A 2 11.96 -17.85 8.04
C LEU A 2 12.48 -16.51 7.52
N VAL A 3 12.67 -15.57 8.42
CA VAL A 3 13.18 -14.22 8.09
C VAL A 3 14.70 -14.21 8.35
N PRO A 4 15.55 -14.16 7.30
CA PRO A 4 16.99 -14.04 7.49
C PRO A 4 17.35 -12.65 7.99
N GLU A 5 18.46 -12.51 8.71
CA GLU A 5 18.92 -11.23 9.29
C GLU A 5 19.04 -10.12 8.23
N ARG A 6 19.52 -10.44 7.04
CA ARG A 6 19.64 -9.49 5.92
C ARG A 6 18.31 -8.93 5.40
N ALA A 7 17.18 -9.53 5.76
CA ALA A 7 15.85 -9.01 5.42
C ALA A 7 15.34 -7.98 6.43
N GLY A 8 16.05 -7.78 7.52
CA GLY A 8 15.77 -6.74 8.50
C GLY A 8 16.45 -5.42 8.16
N PRO A 9 16.21 -4.38 8.97
CA PRO A 9 16.81 -3.06 8.81
C PRO A 9 18.35 -3.09 8.81
N GLY A 10 18.95 -2.35 7.87
CA GLY A 10 20.38 -2.10 7.83
C GLY A 10 20.79 -0.89 8.68
N PRO A 11 22.09 -0.54 8.69
CA PRO A 11 22.61 0.53 9.56
C PRO A 11 22.04 1.94 9.29
N SER A 12 21.57 2.19 8.06
CA SER A 12 20.97 3.47 7.65
C SER A 12 19.45 3.51 7.71
N ASP A 13 18.82 2.37 8.05
CA ASP A 13 17.37 2.29 8.15
C ASP A 13 16.89 2.67 9.56
N GLY A 14 15.61 2.99 9.68
CA GLY A 14 14.92 3.02 10.97
C GLY A 14 14.87 1.63 11.62
N SER A 15 14.19 1.51 12.75
CA SER A 15 14.13 0.23 13.47
C SER A 15 13.30 -0.84 12.75
N SER A 16 12.55 -0.50 11.72
CA SER A 16 11.72 -1.42 10.94
C SER A 16 11.63 -1.01 9.49
N LEU A 17 11.38 -2.00 8.64
CA LEU A 17 11.14 -1.82 7.20
C LEU A 17 10.00 -2.72 6.74
N VAL A 18 9.58 -2.56 5.49
CA VAL A 18 8.50 -3.32 4.90
C VAL A 18 8.97 -4.06 3.65
N TRP A 19 8.48 -5.29 3.51
CA TRP A 19 8.52 -6.07 2.28
C TRP A 19 7.11 -6.30 1.78
N LEU A 20 6.95 -6.32 0.47
CA LEU A 20 5.70 -6.71 -0.18
C LEU A 20 5.75 -8.21 -0.48
N TYR A 21 4.67 -8.93 -0.20
CA TYR A 21 4.48 -10.28 -0.69
C TYR A 21 3.25 -10.37 -1.59
N HIS A 22 3.31 -11.22 -2.58
CA HIS A 22 2.15 -11.52 -3.45
C HIS A 22 2.26 -12.95 -3.97
N SER A 23 1.13 -13.51 -4.43
CA SER A 23 1.15 -14.80 -5.11
C SER A 23 1.88 -14.69 -6.46
N HIS A 24 2.63 -15.72 -6.79
CA HIS A 24 3.37 -15.83 -8.06
C HIS A 24 2.94 -17.06 -8.90
N VAL A 25 1.82 -17.69 -8.54
CA VAL A 25 1.29 -18.87 -9.28
C VAL A 25 0.54 -18.40 -10.52
N HIS A 26 -0.46 -17.55 -10.33
CA HIS A 26 -1.18 -16.84 -11.39
C HIS A 26 -1.13 -15.34 -11.07
N ALA A 27 0.08 -14.78 -11.09
CA ALA A 27 0.38 -13.49 -10.49
C ALA A 27 -0.63 -12.37 -10.80
N PRO A 28 -1.07 -12.12 -12.06
CA PRO A 28 -2.08 -11.12 -12.34
C PRO A 28 -3.42 -11.42 -11.66
N LYS A 29 -3.96 -12.63 -11.83
CA LYS A 29 -5.26 -13.00 -11.27
C LYS A 29 -5.25 -13.03 -9.75
N ASP A 30 -4.19 -13.58 -9.17
CA ASP A 30 -4.04 -13.73 -7.72
C ASP A 30 -3.90 -12.35 -7.06
N SER A 31 -3.05 -11.49 -7.60
CA SER A 31 -2.84 -10.14 -7.07
C SER A 31 -4.08 -9.27 -7.22
N ASN A 32 -4.77 -9.33 -8.37
CA ASN A 32 -6.03 -8.62 -8.60
C ASN A 32 -7.20 -9.21 -7.80
N ALA A 33 -7.05 -10.39 -7.24
CA ALA A 33 -8.00 -10.99 -6.29
C ALA A 33 -7.62 -10.74 -4.81
N GLY A 34 -6.54 -9.97 -4.55
CA GLY A 34 -6.15 -9.57 -3.21
C GLY A 34 -5.08 -10.42 -2.54
N LEU A 35 -4.44 -11.37 -3.25
CA LEU A 35 -3.33 -12.17 -2.69
C LEU A 35 -2.01 -11.39 -2.69
N ILE A 36 -2.02 -10.29 -1.98
CA ILE A 36 -0.94 -9.32 -1.84
C ILE A 36 -0.98 -8.71 -0.43
N GLY A 37 0.17 -8.40 0.14
CA GLY A 37 0.22 -7.75 1.45
C GLY A 37 1.59 -7.29 1.86
N ALA A 38 1.66 -6.73 3.06
CA ALA A 38 2.86 -6.21 3.67
C ALA A 38 3.45 -7.18 4.71
N MET A 39 4.76 -7.26 4.77
CA MET A 39 5.52 -7.91 5.83
C MET A 39 6.44 -6.89 6.46
N ILE A 40 6.15 -6.49 7.69
CA ILE A 40 6.98 -5.55 8.45
C ILE A 40 8.01 -6.36 9.24
N ILE A 41 9.27 -5.95 9.13
CA ILE A 41 10.37 -6.57 9.86
C ILE A 41 11.02 -5.51 10.74
N THR A 42 10.98 -5.75 12.05
CA THR A 42 11.59 -4.88 13.05
C THR A 42 12.91 -5.49 13.53
N ALA A 43 13.92 -4.65 13.70
CA ALA A 43 15.23 -5.05 14.17
C ALA A 43 15.15 -5.71 15.56
N LYS A 44 15.94 -6.74 15.78
CA LYS A 44 16.04 -7.45 17.06
C LYS A 44 16.36 -6.49 18.20
N GLY A 45 15.58 -6.55 19.26
CA GLY A 45 15.71 -5.67 20.44
C GLY A 45 15.15 -4.25 20.25
N LYS A 46 14.47 -3.99 19.12
CA LYS A 46 13.79 -2.72 18.83
C LYS A 46 12.27 -2.85 18.76
N THR A 47 11.73 -3.94 19.31
CA THR A 47 10.29 -4.23 19.38
C THR A 47 9.72 -4.04 20.78
N ARG A 48 8.48 -3.58 20.84
CA ARG A 48 7.62 -3.69 22.03
C ARG A 48 7.04 -5.11 22.12
N PRO A 49 6.39 -5.48 23.23
CA PRO A 49 5.77 -6.81 23.38
C PRO A 49 4.70 -7.13 22.32
N ASP A 50 4.05 -6.10 21.75
CA ASP A 50 3.06 -6.22 20.66
C ASP A 50 3.69 -6.34 19.28
N GLY A 51 5.02 -6.30 19.16
CA GLY A 51 5.75 -6.36 17.90
C GLY A 51 6.01 -5.00 17.24
N SER A 52 5.42 -3.92 17.74
CA SER A 52 5.61 -2.58 17.19
C SER A 52 7.02 -2.04 17.45
N PRO A 53 7.58 -1.18 16.57
CA PRO A 53 8.89 -0.58 16.76
C PRO A 53 8.93 0.38 17.95
N THR A 54 10.06 0.43 18.66
CA THR A 54 10.20 1.28 19.87
C THR A 54 10.46 2.75 19.55
N ASP A 55 10.89 3.08 18.34
CA ASP A 55 11.30 4.44 17.92
C ASP A 55 10.16 5.28 17.32
N VAL A 56 8.99 4.71 17.13
CA VAL A 56 7.78 5.41 16.68
C VAL A 56 6.58 5.12 17.56
N ASP A 57 5.59 5.99 17.52
CA ASP A 57 4.40 5.92 18.38
C ASP A 57 3.23 5.29 17.60
N ARG A 58 3.30 5.34 16.27
CA ARG A 58 2.25 4.84 15.35
C ARG A 58 2.84 4.36 14.04
N GLU A 59 2.16 3.40 13.44
CA GLU A 59 2.52 2.85 12.13
C GLU A 59 1.30 2.88 11.21
N PHE A 60 1.54 3.22 9.94
CA PHE A 60 0.56 3.06 8.86
C PHE A 60 1.17 2.29 7.70
N VAL A 61 0.37 1.39 7.15
CA VAL A 61 0.70 0.66 5.92
C VAL A 61 -0.23 1.14 4.82
N THR A 62 0.35 1.58 3.70
CA THR A 62 -0.40 2.03 2.52
C THR A 62 0.09 1.31 1.28
N LEU A 63 -0.82 0.58 0.65
CA LEU A 63 -0.60 -0.06 -0.65
C LEU A 63 -1.31 0.76 -1.72
N PHE A 64 -0.52 1.39 -2.60
CA PHE A 64 -1.00 2.06 -3.81
C PHE A 64 -1.03 1.02 -4.93
N ASN A 65 -2.21 0.77 -5.46
CA ASN A 65 -2.38 -0.26 -6.50
C ASN A 65 -3.58 0.06 -7.38
N ILE A 66 -3.43 -0.25 -8.66
CA ILE A 66 -4.56 -0.30 -9.60
C ILE A 66 -4.96 -1.76 -9.74
N TYR A 67 -6.07 -2.14 -9.10
CA TYR A 67 -6.64 -3.47 -9.29
C TYR A 67 -7.38 -3.53 -10.60
N ASN A 68 -6.94 -4.43 -11.48
CA ASN A 68 -7.62 -4.72 -12.74
C ASN A 68 -8.65 -5.84 -12.52
N GLU A 69 -9.88 -5.48 -12.25
CA GLU A 69 -10.98 -6.42 -12.01
C GLU A 69 -11.26 -7.31 -13.23
N ASN A 70 -10.91 -6.85 -14.46
CA ASN A 70 -11.05 -7.67 -15.67
C ASN A 70 -10.16 -8.92 -15.64
N GLN A 71 -9.10 -8.91 -14.84
CA GLN A 71 -8.15 -10.01 -14.68
C GLN A 71 -8.25 -10.71 -13.31
N SER A 72 -9.28 -10.40 -12.52
CA SER A 72 -9.49 -11.02 -11.22
C SER A 72 -10.17 -12.39 -11.35
N TRP A 73 -9.92 -13.29 -10.38
CA TRP A 73 -10.71 -14.52 -10.21
C TRP A 73 -12.18 -14.24 -9.93
N TYR A 74 -12.50 -13.06 -9.43
CA TYR A 74 -13.86 -12.65 -9.09
C TYR A 74 -14.62 -12.05 -10.28
N PHE A 75 -14.02 -11.85 -11.45
CA PHE A 75 -14.64 -11.20 -12.59
C PHE A 75 -16.00 -11.81 -12.93
N ASP A 76 -16.04 -13.12 -13.22
CA ASP A 76 -17.29 -13.81 -13.60
C ASP A 76 -18.34 -13.82 -12.48
N ILE A 77 -17.88 -13.92 -11.23
CA ILE A 77 -18.77 -13.90 -10.04
C ILE A 77 -19.38 -12.50 -9.92
N ASN A 78 -18.58 -11.46 -10.03
CA ASN A 78 -19.03 -10.07 -9.96
C ASN A 78 -20.00 -9.73 -11.09
N MET A 79 -19.69 -10.15 -12.31
CA MET A 79 -20.58 -10.00 -13.46
C MET A 79 -21.97 -10.60 -13.20
N LYS A 80 -22.00 -11.83 -12.73
CA LYS A 80 -23.26 -12.53 -12.44
C LYS A 80 -24.03 -11.93 -11.25
N THR A 81 -23.31 -11.45 -10.25
CA THR A 81 -23.94 -10.97 -9.00
C THR A 81 -24.47 -9.56 -9.14
N TYR A 82 -23.73 -8.68 -9.81
CA TYR A 82 -24.02 -7.25 -9.81
C TYR A 82 -24.59 -6.73 -11.13
N LEU A 83 -24.31 -7.40 -12.25
CA LEU A 83 -24.86 -7.04 -13.56
C LEU A 83 -26.06 -7.95 -13.92
N ARG A 84 -27.26 -7.47 -13.67
CA ARG A 84 -28.51 -8.23 -13.92
C ARG A 84 -28.74 -8.59 -15.41
N ALA A 85 -27.99 -8.00 -16.31
CA ALA A 85 -28.12 -8.19 -17.77
C ALA A 85 -26.75 -8.40 -18.43
N THR A 86 -26.05 -9.46 -18.01
CA THR A 86 -24.69 -9.80 -18.47
C THR A 86 -24.58 -9.96 -19.99
N ASN A 87 -25.66 -10.41 -20.66
CA ASN A 87 -25.72 -10.58 -22.12
C ASN A 87 -25.80 -9.24 -22.90
N ARG A 88 -25.93 -8.12 -22.24
CA ARG A 88 -25.94 -6.78 -22.84
C ARG A 88 -24.66 -5.99 -22.62
N VAL A 89 -23.69 -6.58 -21.92
CA VAL A 89 -22.42 -5.94 -21.62
C VAL A 89 -21.37 -6.48 -22.59
N ASP A 90 -20.79 -5.59 -23.39
CA ASP A 90 -19.60 -5.91 -24.18
C ASP A 90 -18.38 -5.77 -23.26
N THR A 91 -17.79 -6.90 -22.89
CA THR A 91 -16.59 -6.95 -22.05
C THR A 91 -15.33 -6.49 -22.76
N ASN A 92 -15.39 -6.27 -24.09
CA ASN A 92 -14.29 -5.70 -24.88
C ASN A 92 -14.46 -4.19 -25.10
N ASP A 93 -15.56 -3.61 -24.64
CA ASP A 93 -15.75 -2.16 -24.67
C ASP A 93 -14.71 -1.47 -23.78
N LEU A 94 -14.01 -0.46 -24.33
CA LEU A 94 -12.92 0.21 -23.63
C LEU A 94 -13.37 0.94 -22.37
N PHE A 95 -14.58 1.50 -22.35
CA PHE A 95 -15.12 2.15 -21.17
C PHE A 95 -15.47 1.12 -20.09
N PHE A 96 -15.95 -0.06 -20.49
CA PHE A 96 -16.17 -1.15 -19.54
C PHE A 96 -14.85 -1.62 -18.94
N ILE A 97 -13.83 -1.86 -19.75
CA ILE A 97 -12.48 -2.27 -19.29
C ILE A 97 -11.93 -1.24 -18.34
N GLU A 98 -11.96 0.05 -18.70
CA GLU A 98 -11.45 1.14 -17.87
C GLU A 98 -12.24 1.27 -16.56
N SER A 99 -13.56 1.09 -16.58
CA SER A 99 -14.38 1.13 -15.38
C SER A 99 -14.01 0.07 -14.33
N ASN A 100 -13.34 -1.00 -14.75
CA ASN A 100 -12.83 -2.08 -13.91
C ASN A 100 -11.38 -1.90 -13.49
N MET A 101 -10.72 -0.79 -13.87
CA MET A 101 -9.42 -0.39 -13.34
C MET A 101 -9.65 0.41 -12.05
N LYS A 102 -9.35 -0.20 -10.91
CA LYS A 102 -9.67 0.35 -9.58
C LYS A 102 -8.42 0.98 -8.97
N HIS A 103 -8.31 2.31 -9.07
CA HIS A 103 -7.24 3.08 -8.46
C HIS A 103 -7.48 3.19 -6.95
N THR A 104 -6.62 2.56 -6.16
CA THR A 104 -6.87 2.38 -4.73
C THR A 104 -5.68 2.72 -3.85
N ILE A 105 -5.99 3.07 -2.60
CA ILE A 105 -5.08 2.96 -1.46
C ILE A 105 -5.70 1.91 -0.52
N ASN A 106 -4.96 0.84 -0.21
CA ASN A 106 -5.42 -0.30 0.59
C ASN A 106 -6.73 -0.93 0.09
N GLY A 107 -6.97 -0.91 -1.22
CA GLY A 107 -8.20 -1.44 -1.83
C GLY A 107 -9.42 -0.50 -1.77
N TYR A 108 -9.29 0.68 -1.19
CA TYR A 108 -10.36 1.67 -1.11
C TYR A 108 -10.27 2.69 -2.24
N LEU A 109 -11.44 2.99 -2.84
CA LEU A 109 -11.62 3.95 -3.93
C LEU A 109 -12.24 5.25 -3.41
N PHE A 110 -12.05 6.35 -4.15
CA PHE A 110 -12.78 7.61 -3.97
C PHE A 110 -12.77 8.16 -2.54
N ALA A 111 -11.61 8.10 -1.88
CA ALA A 111 -11.43 8.53 -0.49
C ALA A 111 -12.34 7.84 0.55
N ASN A 112 -12.82 6.62 0.26
CA ASN A 112 -13.64 5.84 1.18
C ASN A 112 -12.83 5.05 2.22
N MET A 113 -11.52 5.20 2.23
CA MET A 113 -10.67 4.53 3.22
C MET A 113 -10.97 5.06 4.63
N PRO A 114 -11.00 4.19 5.65
CA PRO A 114 -11.10 4.63 7.04
C PRO A 114 -10.00 5.64 7.38
N LEU A 115 -10.33 6.64 8.21
CA LEU A 115 -9.40 7.69 8.57
C LEU A 115 -8.15 7.11 9.26
N MET A 116 -7.00 7.52 8.79
CA MET A 116 -5.71 7.29 9.45
C MET A 116 -5.47 8.45 10.43
N THR A 117 -5.86 8.29 11.68
CA THR A 117 -5.78 9.34 12.69
C THR A 117 -4.44 9.32 13.40
N MET A 118 -3.87 10.49 13.59
CA MET A 118 -2.64 10.72 14.36
C MET A 118 -2.92 11.75 15.46
N LYS A 119 -2.20 11.65 16.55
CA LYS A 119 -2.21 12.71 17.58
C LYS A 119 -1.05 13.66 17.32
N GLN A 120 -1.26 14.93 17.62
CA GLN A 120 -0.18 15.92 17.54
C GLN A 120 1.02 15.51 18.39
N GLY A 121 2.20 15.55 17.81
CA GLY A 121 3.46 15.17 18.45
C GLY A 121 3.80 13.67 18.32
N GLU A 122 2.93 12.82 17.78
CA GLU A 122 3.28 11.43 17.53
C GLU A 122 4.36 11.32 16.43
N ARG A 123 5.30 10.40 16.63
CA ARG A 123 6.23 9.93 15.63
C ARG A 123 5.55 8.79 14.86
N VAL A 124 5.31 8.99 13.58
CA VAL A 124 4.53 8.06 12.75
C VAL A 124 5.42 7.47 11.66
N ARG A 125 5.44 6.16 11.56
CA ARG A 125 6.12 5.47 10.44
C ARG A 125 5.12 5.05 9.39
N TRP A 126 5.40 5.46 8.17
CA TRP A 126 4.64 5.10 6.99
C TRP A 126 5.39 4.02 6.20
N TYR A 127 4.75 2.89 6.02
CA TYR A 127 5.20 1.85 5.10
C TYR A 127 4.43 2.00 3.81
N LEU A 128 5.16 2.36 2.75
CA LEU A 128 4.60 2.71 1.45
C LEU A 128 4.91 1.59 0.48
N LEU A 129 3.88 1.03 -0.11
CA LEU A 129 3.96 -0.05 -1.08
C LEU A 129 3.36 0.42 -2.39
N GLY A 130 4.10 0.32 -3.48
CA GLY A 130 3.60 0.50 -4.84
C GLY A 130 3.45 -0.86 -5.52
N MET A 131 2.35 -1.06 -6.20
CA MET A 131 2.12 -2.24 -7.03
C MET A 131 1.32 -1.84 -8.27
N GLY A 132 1.12 -2.76 -9.19
CA GLY A 132 0.40 -2.54 -10.44
C GLY A 132 1.23 -2.94 -11.64
N SER A 133 0.90 -2.38 -12.79
CA SER A 133 1.63 -2.59 -14.04
C SER A 133 2.78 -1.60 -14.21
N GLU A 134 3.55 -1.74 -15.27
CA GLU A 134 4.67 -0.86 -15.62
C GLU A 134 4.29 0.61 -15.86
N THR A 135 3.00 0.91 -15.94
CA THR A 135 2.49 2.28 -16.11
C THR A 135 1.98 2.91 -14.82
N ASP A 136 1.93 2.14 -13.72
CA ASP A 136 1.36 2.58 -12.46
C ASP A 136 2.40 3.35 -11.61
N LEU A 137 2.62 4.59 -11.99
CA LEU A 137 3.51 5.50 -11.28
C LEU A 137 2.69 6.32 -10.28
N HIS A 138 3.05 6.23 -9.01
CA HIS A 138 2.37 6.93 -7.93
C HIS A 138 3.30 7.86 -7.17
N THR A 139 2.71 8.83 -6.48
CA THR A 139 3.41 9.69 -5.53
C THR A 139 2.56 9.77 -4.27
N ALA A 140 3.05 9.21 -3.16
CA ALA A 140 2.46 9.46 -1.87
C ALA A 140 2.72 10.91 -1.47
N HIS A 141 1.66 11.66 -1.11
CA HIS A 141 1.76 13.06 -0.72
C HIS A 141 0.99 13.30 0.58
N TRP A 142 1.59 14.07 1.49
CA TRP A 142 0.98 14.47 2.75
C TRP A 142 0.69 15.98 2.72
N HIS A 143 -0.58 16.30 2.46
CA HIS A 143 -1.01 17.69 2.43
C HIS A 143 -0.83 18.37 3.81
N GLY A 144 0.01 19.41 3.84
CA GLY A 144 0.31 20.15 5.06
C GLY A 144 1.25 19.46 6.06
N ASN A 145 1.74 18.25 5.76
CA ASN A 145 2.71 17.52 6.57
C ASN A 145 3.95 17.16 5.78
N THR A 146 5.02 16.82 6.47
CA THR A 146 6.27 16.37 5.84
C THR A 146 6.78 15.11 6.49
N VAL A 147 7.54 14.34 5.73
CA VAL A 147 8.20 13.12 6.18
C VAL A 147 9.71 13.23 6.05
N LEU A 148 10.43 12.46 6.83
CA LEU A 148 11.85 12.21 6.65
C LEU A 148 11.99 10.93 5.81
N PHE A 149 12.52 11.08 4.61
CA PHE A 149 12.76 10.00 3.68
C PHE A 149 14.20 10.04 3.20
N HIS A 150 14.96 8.95 3.40
CA HIS A 150 16.41 8.88 3.12
C HIS A 150 17.22 10.06 3.68
N GLY A 151 16.90 10.52 4.89
CA GLY A 151 17.55 11.65 5.54
C GLY A 151 17.16 13.04 5.01
N HIS A 152 16.23 13.12 4.07
CA HIS A 152 15.72 14.37 3.52
C HIS A 152 14.28 14.61 3.94
N ARG A 153 13.96 15.85 4.29
CA ARG A 153 12.60 16.29 4.57
C ARG A 153 11.88 16.57 3.24
N THR A 154 10.75 15.91 3.03
CA THR A 154 9.91 16.06 1.85
C THR A 154 8.44 15.89 2.22
N ASP A 155 7.53 16.34 1.38
CA ASP A 155 6.07 16.11 1.47
C ASP A 155 5.56 15.08 0.46
N VAL A 156 6.47 14.57 -0.40
CA VAL A 156 6.15 13.57 -1.41
C VAL A 156 7.17 12.43 -1.41
N VAL A 157 6.71 11.21 -1.70
CA VAL A 157 7.55 10.04 -1.93
C VAL A 157 7.05 9.32 -3.17
N GLU A 158 7.92 9.17 -4.16
CA GLU A 158 7.59 8.46 -5.39
C GLU A 158 7.46 6.95 -5.16
N LEU A 159 6.54 6.30 -5.88
CA LEU A 159 6.31 4.86 -5.83
C LEU A 159 6.24 4.31 -7.25
N LEU A 160 7.16 3.44 -7.59
CA LEU A 160 7.13 2.60 -8.78
C LEU A 160 6.45 1.27 -8.46
N PRO A 161 5.98 0.51 -9.44
CA PRO A 161 5.55 -0.86 -9.23
C PRO A 161 6.63 -1.68 -8.51
N ALA A 162 6.22 -2.50 -7.54
CA ALA A 162 7.07 -3.27 -6.65
C ALA A 162 8.01 -2.42 -5.75
N SER A 163 7.69 -1.14 -5.52
CA SER A 163 8.42 -0.34 -4.52
C SER A 163 7.98 -0.65 -3.10
N MET A 164 8.95 -0.63 -2.22
CA MET A 164 8.76 -0.76 -0.77
C MET A 164 9.59 0.34 -0.11
N LYS A 165 8.92 1.30 0.53
CA LYS A 165 9.59 2.46 1.11
C LYS A 165 9.09 2.72 2.52
N VAL A 166 9.94 3.34 3.33
CA VAL A 166 9.64 3.73 4.70
C VAL A 166 9.92 5.21 4.86
N ALA A 167 8.96 5.94 5.43
CA ALA A 167 9.10 7.36 5.70
C ALA A 167 8.59 7.67 7.11
N ASP A 168 9.33 8.46 7.87
CA ASP A 168 8.99 8.84 9.23
C ASP A 168 8.45 10.28 9.27
N MET A 169 7.36 10.48 10.01
CA MET A 169 6.69 11.76 10.19
C MET A 169 6.65 12.13 11.67
N LEU A 170 6.91 13.40 11.97
CA LEU A 170 6.43 14.00 13.19
C LEU A 170 5.07 14.65 12.88
N ALA A 171 4.01 14.21 13.54
CA ALA A 171 2.68 14.77 13.37
C ALA A 171 2.59 16.13 14.06
N ASP A 172 3.10 17.18 13.42
CA ASP A 172 3.22 18.52 13.98
C ASP A 172 2.14 19.49 13.48
N ASN A 173 1.41 19.14 12.43
CA ASN A 173 0.31 19.94 11.91
C ASN A 173 -1.05 19.32 12.29
N PRO A 174 -1.83 19.93 13.17
CA PRO A 174 -3.14 19.40 13.58
C PRO A 174 -4.24 19.53 12.51
N GLY A 175 -3.90 20.05 11.34
CA GLY A 175 -4.81 20.35 10.25
C GLY A 175 -5.23 21.82 10.23
N THR A 176 -5.85 22.23 9.13
CA THR A 176 -6.41 23.57 8.89
C THR A 176 -7.88 23.45 8.59
#